data_a5605abe845ba5a838c784d6a30c4d36
#
_entry.id   a5605abe845ba5a838c784d6a30c4d36
#
_cell.length_a   1.000
_cell.length_b   1.000
_cell.length_c   1.000
_cell.angle_alpha   90.00
_cell.angle_beta   90.00
_cell.angle_gamma   90.00
#
_symmetry.space_group_name_H-M   'P 1'
#
loop_
_entity.id
_entity.type
_entity.pdbx_description
1 polymer ?
#
loop_
_entity_poly.entity_id
_entity_poly.type
_entity_poly.pdbx_seq_one_letter_code
_entity_poly.pdbx_strand_id
1 'polypeptide(L)'
;MDFFITIAIKLALGLISLVFVINMTGKGNLAPSSATDQVQNFVLGGIIGGVIYNSSITILQYAVILIIWTILILSLKWLNTNVSFIKHLIDGKPTIIIKNGKLDPEACRSKGLSASDVALKLRSQGVFQLKEVKRAVIEQNGQLIIVRIGDENPKYPIITDGVVQVEILETIGKTEEWLMAELNKEGFETVDDIFIAEYDKGEINVVTY
;
A
#
# COMPACT_ATOMS: atom_id res chain seq x y z
N MET A 1 -44.17 -0.05 -11.44
CA MET A 1 -43.44 0.33 -10.23
C MET A 1 -42.98 1.79 -10.38
N ASP A 2 -43.27 2.64 -9.44
CA ASP A 2 -43.02 4.07 -9.57
C ASP A 2 -41.52 4.34 -9.76
N PHE A 3 -41.21 5.29 -10.61
CA PHE A 3 -39.83 5.68 -10.96
C PHE A 3 -38.94 5.91 -9.70
N PHE A 4 -39.48 6.61 -8.72
CA PHE A 4 -38.74 6.90 -7.46
C PHE A 4 -38.50 5.66 -6.58
N ILE A 5 -39.43 4.70 -6.58
CA ILE A 5 -39.26 3.44 -5.86
C ILE A 5 -38.11 2.63 -6.46
N THR A 6 -38.03 2.58 -7.80
CA THR A 6 -36.95 1.91 -8.52
C THR A 6 -35.58 2.54 -8.19
N ILE A 7 -35.54 3.86 -8.18
CA ILE A 7 -34.31 4.60 -7.79
C ILE A 7 -33.93 4.29 -6.33
N ALA A 8 -34.88 4.32 -5.40
CA ALA A 8 -34.63 4.04 -3.99
C ALA A 8 -34.07 2.62 -3.78
N ILE A 9 -34.62 1.63 -4.48
CA ILE A 9 -34.13 0.24 -4.43
C ILE A 9 -32.71 0.14 -4.99
N LYS A 10 -32.43 0.79 -6.14
CA LYS A 10 -31.08 0.80 -6.72
C LYS A 10 -30.08 1.49 -5.81
N LEU A 11 -30.44 2.61 -5.19
CA LEU A 11 -29.58 3.29 -4.20
C LEU A 11 -29.28 2.39 -2.99
N ALA A 12 -30.29 1.73 -2.45
CA ALA A 12 -30.12 0.80 -1.34
C ALA A 12 -29.20 -0.36 -1.69
N LEU A 13 -29.39 -0.98 -2.87
CA LEU A 13 -28.51 -2.04 -3.37
C LEU A 13 -27.07 -1.55 -3.59
N GLY A 14 -26.88 -0.36 -4.16
CA GLY A 14 -25.58 0.25 -4.34
C GLY A 14 -24.87 0.48 -3.00
N LEU A 15 -25.57 1.01 -2.00
CA LEU A 15 -25.03 1.24 -0.67
C LEU A 15 -24.65 -0.08 0.02
N ILE A 16 -25.51 -1.08 -0.04
CA ILE A 16 -25.24 -2.42 0.54
C ILE A 16 -24.02 -3.04 -0.14
N SER A 17 -23.93 -2.97 -1.47
CA SER A 17 -22.80 -3.47 -2.24
C SER A 17 -21.51 -2.76 -1.84
N LEU A 18 -21.52 -1.42 -1.68
CA LEU A 18 -20.37 -0.64 -1.25
C LEU A 18 -19.88 -1.09 0.13
N VAL A 19 -20.78 -1.18 1.10
CA VAL A 19 -20.45 -1.62 2.47
C VAL A 19 -19.90 -3.06 2.46
N PHE A 20 -20.51 -3.94 1.67
CA PHE A 20 -20.07 -5.33 1.52
C PHE A 20 -18.65 -5.42 0.95
N VAL A 21 -18.39 -4.70 -0.14
CA VAL A 21 -17.05 -4.66 -0.78
C VAL A 21 -16.00 -4.10 0.19
N ILE A 22 -16.30 -2.99 0.90
CA ILE A 22 -15.39 -2.41 1.90
C ILE A 22 -15.05 -3.43 3.00
N ASN A 23 -16.05 -4.16 3.50
CA ASN A 23 -15.82 -5.16 4.55
C ASN A 23 -15.00 -6.35 4.06
N MET A 24 -15.22 -6.80 2.83
CA MET A 24 -14.47 -7.93 2.25
C MET A 24 -13.05 -7.54 1.81
N THR A 25 -12.87 -6.32 1.30
CA THR A 25 -11.57 -5.83 0.86
C THR A 25 -10.72 -5.22 1.99
N GLY A 26 -11.31 -5.08 3.17
CA GLY A 26 -10.69 -4.48 4.34
C GLY A 26 -10.84 -2.95 4.36
N LYS A 27 -10.47 -2.34 5.47
CA LYS A 27 -10.68 -0.91 5.73
C LYS A 27 -9.85 0.05 4.88
N GLY A 28 -9.00 -0.45 3.96
CA GLY A 28 -8.21 0.36 3.04
C GLY A 28 -9.05 1.31 2.18
N ASN A 29 -10.32 0.95 1.89
CA ASN A 29 -11.22 1.81 1.12
C ASN A 29 -11.72 3.07 1.88
N LEU A 30 -11.65 3.09 3.19
CA LEU A 30 -11.99 4.26 4.00
C LEU A 30 -10.84 5.29 4.02
N ALA A 31 -9.59 4.80 3.91
CA ALA A 31 -8.40 5.61 3.73
C ALA A 31 -7.56 4.91 2.64
N PRO A 32 -7.83 5.20 1.34
CA PRO A 32 -7.17 4.48 0.25
C PRO A 32 -5.66 4.61 0.37
N SER A 33 -5.01 3.46 0.51
CA SER A 33 -3.55 3.34 0.67
C SER A 33 -2.84 3.03 -0.65
N SER A 34 -3.60 2.65 -1.67
CA SER A 34 -3.07 2.38 -3.01
C SER A 34 -3.86 3.10 -4.11
N ALA A 35 -3.25 3.23 -5.30
CA ALA A 35 -3.93 3.74 -6.49
C ALA A 35 -5.11 2.84 -6.88
N THR A 36 -4.99 1.53 -6.66
CA THR A 36 -6.04 0.54 -6.94
C THR A 36 -7.28 0.79 -6.11
N ASP A 37 -7.13 1.10 -4.81
CA ASP A 37 -8.26 1.41 -3.93
C ASP A 37 -9.02 2.65 -4.42
N GLN A 38 -8.30 3.67 -4.90
CA GLN A 38 -8.91 4.88 -5.42
C GLN A 38 -9.68 4.61 -6.72
N VAL A 39 -9.06 3.91 -7.67
CA VAL A 39 -9.72 3.53 -8.95
C VAL A 39 -10.97 2.70 -8.69
N GLN A 40 -10.90 1.74 -7.77
CA GLN A 40 -12.03 0.92 -7.36
C GLN A 40 -13.22 1.77 -6.89
N ASN A 41 -12.97 2.73 -6.02
CA ASN A 41 -14.02 3.62 -5.50
C ASN A 41 -14.63 4.50 -6.59
N PHE A 42 -13.82 5.05 -7.51
CA PHE A 42 -14.30 5.85 -8.62
C PHE A 42 -15.15 5.04 -9.59
N VAL A 43 -14.71 3.83 -9.95
CA VAL A 43 -15.45 2.97 -10.90
C VAL A 43 -16.77 2.52 -10.28
N LEU A 44 -16.77 2.09 -8.99
CA LEU A 44 -18.02 1.71 -8.32
C LEU A 44 -18.99 2.89 -8.23
N GLY A 45 -18.52 4.07 -7.88
CA GLY A 45 -19.32 5.30 -7.87
C GLY A 45 -19.88 5.62 -9.26
N GLY A 46 -19.09 5.43 -10.31
CA GLY A 46 -19.51 5.59 -11.71
C GLY A 46 -20.59 4.58 -12.12
N ILE A 47 -20.45 3.31 -11.75
CA ILE A 47 -21.47 2.26 -12.00
C ILE A 47 -22.77 2.63 -11.30
N ILE A 48 -22.71 2.96 -10.01
CA ILE A 48 -23.89 3.34 -9.23
C ILE A 48 -24.55 4.58 -9.85
N GLY A 49 -23.80 5.66 -10.07
CA GLY A 49 -24.31 6.91 -10.60
C GLY A 49 -24.89 6.79 -12.01
N GLY A 50 -24.25 6.02 -12.90
CA GLY A 50 -24.68 5.83 -14.28
C GLY A 50 -25.95 4.98 -14.42
N VAL A 51 -26.22 4.09 -13.47
CA VAL A 51 -27.35 3.15 -13.55
C VAL A 51 -28.58 3.62 -12.76
N ILE A 52 -28.41 4.45 -11.75
CA ILE A 52 -29.51 4.86 -10.85
C ILE A 52 -30.69 5.45 -11.63
N TYR A 53 -30.42 6.41 -12.52
CA TYR A 53 -31.44 7.13 -13.27
C TYR A 53 -31.84 6.45 -14.59
N ASN A 54 -31.16 5.36 -14.97
CA ASN A 54 -31.43 4.65 -16.23
C ASN A 54 -32.58 3.64 -16.05
N SER A 55 -33.77 3.98 -16.59
CA SER A 55 -34.95 3.12 -16.53
C SER A 55 -34.86 1.88 -17.41
N SER A 56 -33.97 1.87 -18.41
CA SER A 56 -33.74 0.71 -19.28
C SER A 56 -33.02 -0.44 -18.57
N ILE A 57 -32.32 -0.16 -17.49
CA ILE A 57 -31.65 -1.18 -16.69
C ILE A 57 -32.57 -1.59 -15.55
N THR A 58 -32.97 -2.85 -15.52
CA THR A 58 -33.81 -3.40 -14.45
C THR A 58 -33.02 -3.53 -13.13
N ILE A 59 -33.72 -3.65 -12.00
CA ILE A 59 -33.11 -3.88 -10.69
C ILE A 59 -32.27 -5.17 -10.71
N LEU A 60 -32.76 -6.23 -11.36
CA LEU A 60 -32.02 -7.49 -11.48
C LEU A 60 -30.71 -7.32 -12.26
N GLN A 61 -30.74 -6.64 -13.41
CA GLN A 61 -29.57 -6.36 -14.21
C GLN A 61 -28.54 -5.54 -13.41
N TYR A 62 -29.04 -4.55 -12.66
CA TYR A 62 -28.16 -3.75 -11.79
C TYR A 62 -27.50 -4.60 -10.68
N ALA A 63 -28.26 -5.47 -10.03
CA ALA A 63 -27.71 -6.39 -9.03
C ALA A 63 -26.64 -7.31 -9.63
N VAL A 64 -26.86 -7.84 -10.84
CA VAL A 64 -25.86 -8.66 -11.56
C VAL A 64 -24.60 -7.85 -11.87
N ILE A 65 -24.71 -6.59 -12.29
CA ILE A 65 -23.55 -5.71 -12.53
C ILE A 65 -22.73 -5.53 -11.25
N LEU A 66 -23.39 -5.28 -10.11
CA LEU A 66 -22.72 -5.14 -8.83
C LEU A 66 -22.00 -6.43 -8.39
N ILE A 67 -22.61 -7.60 -8.63
CA ILE A 67 -21.99 -8.91 -8.34
C ILE A 67 -20.76 -9.12 -9.22
N ILE A 68 -20.86 -8.88 -10.53
CA ILE A 68 -19.71 -8.98 -11.45
C ILE A 68 -18.57 -8.07 -10.99
N TRP A 69 -18.89 -6.82 -10.67
CA TRP A 69 -17.90 -5.88 -10.17
C TRP A 69 -17.23 -6.37 -8.88
N THR A 70 -18.01 -6.87 -7.92
CA THR A 70 -17.50 -7.42 -6.68
C THR A 70 -16.53 -8.58 -6.92
N ILE A 71 -16.89 -9.51 -7.81
CA ILE A 71 -16.01 -10.65 -8.17
C ILE A 71 -14.71 -10.15 -8.80
N LEU A 72 -14.79 -9.18 -9.72
CA LEU A 72 -13.59 -8.61 -10.37
C LEU A 72 -12.64 -7.97 -9.33
N ILE A 73 -13.17 -7.19 -8.39
CA ILE A 73 -12.36 -6.54 -7.35
C ILE A 73 -11.74 -7.55 -6.40
N LEU A 74 -12.49 -8.54 -5.96
CA LEU A 74 -11.95 -9.59 -5.08
C LEU A 74 -10.87 -10.41 -5.80
N SER A 75 -11.07 -10.72 -7.08
CA SER A 75 -10.08 -11.42 -7.91
C SER A 75 -8.82 -10.57 -8.07
N LEU A 76 -8.95 -9.27 -8.36
CA LEU A 76 -7.82 -8.35 -8.48
C LEU A 76 -7.05 -8.24 -7.15
N LYS A 77 -7.77 -8.13 -6.04
CA LYS A 77 -7.15 -8.07 -4.72
C LYS A 77 -6.40 -9.36 -4.39
N TRP A 78 -7.01 -10.53 -4.67
CA TRP A 78 -6.35 -11.81 -4.47
C TRP A 78 -5.07 -11.92 -5.31
N LEU A 79 -5.13 -11.51 -6.59
CA LEU A 79 -3.96 -11.47 -7.48
C LEU A 79 -2.87 -10.53 -6.94
N ASN A 80 -3.26 -9.34 -6.48
CA ASN A 80 -2.31 -8.36 -5.93
C ASN A 80 -1.63 -8.84 -4.64
N THR A 81 -2.34 -9.64 -3.83
CA THR A 81 -1.78 -10.19 -2.59
C THR A 81 -0.88 -11.39 -2.84
N ASN A 82 -1.23 -12.26 -3.81
CA ASN A 82 -0.56 -13.56 -4.00
C ASN A 82 0.47 -13.56 -5.15
N VAL A 83 0.48 -12.55 -6.02
CA VAL A 83 1.37 -12.51 -7.19
C VAL A 83 2.23 -11.25 -7.14
N SER A 84 3.47 -11.38 -6.69
CA SER A 84 4.41 -10.27 -6.52
C SER A 84 4.62 -9.43 -7.78
N PHE A 85 4.60 -10.06 -8.97
CA PHE A 85 4.70 -9.35 -10.26
C PHE A 85 3.53 -8.39 -10.46
N ILE A 86 2.30 -8.82 -10.17
CA ILE A 86 1.08 -8.00 -10.30
C ILE A 86 1.10 -6.87 -9.29
N LYS A 87 1.48 -7.15 -8.04
CA LYS A 87 1.66 -6.13 -6.99
C LYS A 87 2.60 -5.01 -7.45
N HIS A 88 3.75 -5.34 -8.00
CA HIS A 88 4.70 -4.34 -8.50
C HIS A 88 4.22 -3.57 -9.72
N LEU A 89 3.44 -4.22 -10.60
CA LEU A 89 2.88 -3.59 -11.79
C LEU A 89 1.78 -2.58 -11.45
N ILE A 90 0.92 -2.92 -10.48
CA ILE A 90 -0.26 -2.11 -10.12
C ILE A 90 0.11 -1.02 -9.12
N ASP A 91 0.74 -1.37 -8.01
CA ASP A 91 1.04 -0.46 -6.91
C ASP A 91 2.39 0.26 -7.10
N GLY A 92 3.26 -0.27 -7.96
CA GLY A 92 4.62 0.24 -8.14
C GLY A 92 5.57 -0.23 -7.03
N LYS A 93 6.74 0.38 -6.96
CA LYS A 93 7.75 0.10 -5.93
C LYS A 93 8.03 1.34 -5.11
N PRO A 94 8.27 1.19 -3.80
CA PRO A 94 8.88 2.25 -3.01
C PRO A 94 10.18 2.73 -3.66
N THR A 95 10.45 4.02 -3.62
CA THR A 95 11.62 4.58 -4.30
C THR A 95 12.40 5.48 -3.36
N ILE A 96 13.68 5.17 -3.20
CA ILE A 96 14.60 6.00 -2.40
C ILE A 96 14.85 7.29 -3.17
N ILE A 97 14.57 8.43 -2.55
CA ILE A 97 14.84 9.75 -3.12
C ILE A 97 15.96 10.50 -2.42
N ILE A 98 16.32 10.08 -1.17
CA ILE A 98 17.46 10.63 -0.44
C ILE A 98 18.24 9.47 0.16
N LYS A 99 19.57 9.46 -0.04
CA LYS A 99 20.50 8.52 0.60
C LYS A 99 21.69 9.33 1.18
N ASN A 100 21.93 9.22 2.48
CA ASN A 100 23.02 9.90 3.20
C ASN A 100 23.10 11.41 2.92
N GLY A 101 21.99 12.11 3.04
CA GLY A 101 21.90 13.55 2.83
C GLY A 101 21.92 14.01 1.37
N LYS A 102 22.04 13.09 0.42
CA LYS A 102 22.07 13.39 -1.02
C LYS A 102 20.72 13.06 -1.65
N LEU A 103 20.08 14.07 -2.23
CA LEU A 103 18.85 13.93 -3.02
C LEU A 103 19.19 13.36 -4.40
N ASP A 104 18.36 12.44 -4.87
CA ASP A 104 18.37 11.94 -6.25
C ASP A 104 17.26 12.62 -7.06
N PRO A 105 17.61 13.59 -7.95
CA PRO A 105 16.61 14.29 -8.75
C PRO A 105 15.93 13.40 -9.80
N GLU A 106 16.60 12.35 -10.29
CA GLU A 106 16.03 11.44 -11.30
C GLU A 106 14.99 10.54 -10.65
N ALA A 107 15.29 10.01 -9.45
CA ALA A 107 14.33 9.27 -8.65
C ALA A 107 13.09 10.12 -8.33
N CYS A 108 13.26 11.40 -7.97
CA CYS A 108 12.13 12.31 -7.74
C CYS A 108 11.28 12.49 -9.00
N ARG A 109 11.90 12.74 -10.16
CA ARG A 109 11.20 12.90 -11.44
C ARG A 109 10.44 11.66 -11.85
N SER A 110 11.00 10.47 -11.62
CA SER A 110 10.34 9.19 -11.94
C SER A 110 9.02 9.00 -11.16
N LYS A 111 8.89 9.69 -10.01
CA LYS A 111 7.69 9.72 -9.17
C LYS A 111 6.83 10.98 -9.37
N GLY A 112 7.14 11.80 -10.37
CA GLY A 112 6.40 13.03 -10.64
C GLY A 112 6.58 14.11 -9.60
N LEU A 113 7.65 14.06 -8.78
CA LEU A 113 7.90 15.03 -7.71
C LEU A 113 8.79 16.17 -8.21
N SER A 114 8.33 17.40 -8.02
CA SER A 114 9.15 18.59 -8.15
C SER A 114 10.00 18.83 -6.90
N ALA A 115 11.01 19.69 -7.00
CA ALA A 115 11.81 20.10 -5.84
C ALA A 115 10.95 20.74 -4.73
N SER A 116 9.90 21.46 -5.12
CA SER A 116 8.95 22.08 -4.19
C SER A 116 8.15 21.04 -3.43
N ASP A 117 7.71 19.96 -4.10
CA ASP A 117 6.97 18.87 -3.46
C ASP A 117 7.85 18.13 -2.45
N VAL A 118 9.10 17.84 -2.82
CA VAL A 118 10.05 17.21 -1.91
C VAL A 118 10.30 18.10 -0.70
N ALA A 119 10.55 19.40 -0.90
CA ALA A 119 10.77 20.35 0.19
C ALA A 119 9.55 20.47 1.12
N LEU A 120 8.32 20.47 0.55
CA LEU A 120 7.08 20.46 1.32
C LEU A 120 6.95 19.19 2.17
N LYS A 121 7.15 18.01 1.55
CA LYS A 121 7.07 16.72 2.24
C LYS A 121 8.10 16.58 3.36
N LEU A 122 9.33 17.08 3.19
CA LEU A 122 10.36 17.09 4.22
C LEU A 122 9.95 17.99 5.40
N ARG A 123 9.52 19.22 5.10
CA ARG A 123 9.09 20.16 6.14
C ARG A 123 7.88 19.69 6.92
N SER A 124 6.92 19.03 6.27
CA SER A 124 5.74 18.47 6.95
C SER A 124 6.10 17.39 7.98
N GLN A 125 7.29 16.79 7.86
CA GLN A 125 7.85 15.82 8.82
C GLN A 125 8.93 16.42 9.74
N GLY A 126 9.05 17.76 9.77
CA GLY A 126 9.99 18.47 10.63
C GLY A 126 11.45 18.30 10.22
N VAL A 127 11.71 18.06 8.93
CA VAL A 127 13.07 18.01 8.35
C VAL A 127 13.30 19.26 7.53
N PHE A 128 14.33 20.02 7.91
CA PHE A 128 14.66 21.31 7.29
C PHE A 128 15.96 21.26 6.49
N GLN A 129 16.79 20.25 6.70
CA GLN A 129 18.09 20.10 6.03
C GLN A 129 18.26 18.68 5.51
N LEU A 130 18.66 18.54 4.23
CA LEU A 130 18.89 17.22 3.62
C LEU A 130 19.95 16.39 4.38
N LYS A 131 20.95 17.06 4.94
CA LYS A 131 22.03 16.40 5.70
C LYS A 131 21.56 15.67 6.96
N GLU A 132 20.35 15.95 7.47
CA GLU A 132 19.77 15.25 8.61
C GLU A 132 19.17 13.90 8.22
N VAL A 133 19.02 13.65 6.91
CA VAL A 133 18.33 12.48 6.38
C VAL A 133 19.35 11.40 6.03
N LYS A 134 19.28 10.25 6.71
CA LYS A 134 20.04 9.05 6.33
C LYS A 134 19.40 8.41 5.09
N ARG A 135 18.08 8.26 5.10
CA ARG A 135 17.29 7.69 4.01
C ARG A 135 15.91 8.33 3.95
N ALA A 136 15.42 8.63 2.75
CA ALA A 136 14.03 9.00 2.52
C ALA A 136 13.47 8.21 1.35
N VAL A 137 12.30 7.60 1.56
CA VAL A 137 11.61 6.73 0.59
C VAL A 137 10.23 7.30 0.30
N ILE A 138 9.88 7.40 -0.97
CA ILE A 138 8.51 7.63 -1.40
C ILE A 138 7.83 6.27 -1.51
N GLU A 139 6.80 6.08 -0.71
CA GLU A 139 5.94 4.90 -0.72
C GLU A 139 4.99 4.90 -1.92
N GLN A 140 4.35 3.75 -2.16
CA GLN A 140 3.40 3.54 -3.25
C GLN A 140 2.22 4.52 -3.21
N ASN A 141 1.78 4.90 -2.01
CA ASN A 141 0.72 5.88 -1.79
C ASN A 141 1.19 7.35 -1.86
N GLY A 142 2.47 7.59 -2.22
CA GLY A 142 3.07 8.92 -2.31
C GLY A 142 3.47 9.53 -0.97
N GLN A 143 3.35 8.80 0.15
CA GLN A 143 3.88 9.26 1.44
C GLN A 143 5.39 9.20 1.45
N LEU A 144 6.02 10.15 2.14
CA LEU A 144 7.45 10.18 2.35
C LEU A 144 7.76 9.60 3.74
N ILE A 145 8.57 8.55 3.79
CA ILE A 145 9.09 8.00 5.04
C ILE A 145 10.57 8.38 5.17
N ILE A 146 10.95 8.89 6.34
CA ILE A 146 12.27 9.44 6.59
C ILE A 146 12.93 8.69 7.76
N VAL A 147 14.14 8.22 7.51
CA VAL A 147 15.08 7.76 8.54
C VAL A 147 16.14 8.85 8.72
N ARG A 148 16.28 9.37 9.93
CA ARG A 148 17.26 10.42 10.24
C ARG A 148 18.64 9.83 10.57
N ILE A 149 19.68 10.64 10.43
CA ILE A 149 21.00 10.27 10.90
C ILE A 149 20.94 10.20 12.43
N GLY A 150 21.40 9.07 13.00
CA GLY A 150 21.31 8.80 14.43
C GLY A 150 20.04 8.07 14.89
N ASP A 151 19.07 7.83 14.00
CA ASP A 151 17.98 6.91 14.31
C ASP A 151 18.54 5.48 14.48
N GLU A 152 18.29 4.87 15.63
CA GLU A 152 18.70 3.49 15.93
C GLU A 152 17.74 2.47 15.28
N ASN A 153 16.47 2.83 15.20
CA ASN A 153 15.45 2.02 14.54
C ASN A 153 15.35 2.39 13.05
N PRO A 154 15.43 1.40 12.12
CA PRO A 154 15.34 1.66 10.69
C PRO A 154 13.95 2.14 10.24
N LYS A 155 12.91 2.09 11.09
CA LYS A 155 11.50 2.40 10.82
C LYS A 155 10.84 1.52 9.75
N TYR A 156 11.51 0.47 9.38
CA TYR A 156 11.03 -0.53 8.43
C TYR A 156 11.39 -1.92 8.96
N PRO A 157 10.53 -2.91 8.75
CA PRO A 157 10.89 -4.29 9.03
C PRO A 157 12.04 -4.76 8.14
N ILE A 158 12.88 -5.63 8.68
CA ILE A 158 14.00 -6.26 7.95
C ILE A 158 13.57 -7.50 7.16
N ILE A 159 12.41 -8.09 7.51
CA ILE A 159 11.75 -9.16 6.75
C ILE A 159 10.26 -8.83 6.67
N THR A 160 9.67 -9.04 5.50
CA THR A 160 8.23 -8.97 5.27
C THR A 160 7.78 -10.07 4.32
N ASP A 161 6.74 -10.82 4.69
CA ASP A 161 6.17 -11.90 3.89
C ASP A 161 7.24 -12.90 3.39
N GLY A 162 8.17 -13.32 4.25
CA GLY A 162 9.25 -14.23 3.91
C GLY A 162 10.37 -13.61 3.04
N VAL A 163 10.35 -12.32 2.79
CA VAL A 163 11.34 -11.64 1.93
C VAL A 163 12.24 -10.72 2.74
N VAL A 164 13.55 -10.94 2.63
CA VAL A 164 14.57 -10.09 3.27
C VAL A 164 14.62 -8.71 2.59
N GLN A 165 14.59 -7.66 3.40
CA GLN A 165 14.66 -6.27 2.95
C GLN A 165 16.13 -5.81 2.96
N VAL A 166 16.90 -6.20 1.93
CA VAL A 166 18.36 -5.97 1.86
C VAL A 166 18.73 -4.52 2.04
N GLU A 167 17.99 -3.60 1.40
CA GLU A 167 18.22 -2.17 1.52
C GLU A 167 18.02 -1.63 2.95
N ILE A 168 17.16 -2.29 3.74
CA ILE A 168 16.96 -1.95 5.15
C ILE A 168 18.14 -2.44 5.97
N LEU A 169 18.62 -3.66 5.70
CA LEU A 169 19.85 -4.18 6.34
C LEU A 169 21.05 -3.27 6.07
N GLU A 170 21.27 -2.84 4.83
CA GLU A 170 22.32 -1.85 4.50
C GLU A 170 22.15 -0.56 5.30
N THR A 171 20.93 -0.09 5.52
CA THR A 171 20.65 1.13 6.27
C THR A 171 21.12 1.04 7.72
N ILE A 172 21.03 -0.13 8.33
CA ILE A 172 21.51 -0.39 9.71
C ILE A 172 22.93 -0.95 9.75
N GLY A 173 23.63 -1.05 8.61
CA GLY A 173 25.00 -1.54 8.50
C GLY A 173 25.13 -3.05 8.75
N LYS A 174 24.09 -3.81 8.39
CA LYS A 174 24.03 -5.27 8.52
C LYS A 174 23.93 -5.92 7.14
N THR A 175 24.25 -7.25 7.08
CA THR A 175 24.19 -8.06 5.86
C THR A 175 23.15 -9.17 6.02
N GLU A 176 22.80 -9.83 4.91
CA GLU A 176 21.90 -11.00 4.94
C GLU A 176 22.52 -12.15 5.75
N GLU A 177 23.84 -12.36 5.65
CA GLU A 177 24.52 -13.41 6.41
C GLU A 177 24.41 -13.17 7.92
N TRP A 178 24.54 -11.89 8.34
CA TRP A 178 24.33 -11.54 9.74
C TRP A 178 22.88 -11.83 10.17
N LEU A 179 21.90 -11.46 9.36
CA LEU A 179 20.49 -11.72 9.65
C LEU A 179 20.22 -13.21 9.81
N MET A 180 20.67 -14.04 8.86
CA MET A 180 20.50 -15.49 8.93
C MET A 180 21.18 -16.09 10.15
N ALA A 181 22.35 -15.59 10.53
CA ALA A 181 23.04 -16.05 11.73
C ALA A 181 22.27 -15.73 13.02
N GLU A 182 21.62 -14.56 13.10
CA GLU A 182 20.79 -14.20 14.26
C GLU A 182 19.49 -15.02 14.29
N LEU A 183 18.80 -15.19 13.15
CA LEU A 183 17.58 -15.99 13.04
C LEU A 183 17.84 -17.46 13.42
N ASN A 184 18.96 -18.02 12.99
CA ASN A 184 19.34 -19.40 13.36
C ASN A 184 19.55 -19.57 14.88
N LYS A 185 20.02 -18.55 15.62
CA LYS A 185 20.11 -18.61 17.07
C LYS A 185 18.74 -18.68 17.75
N GLU A 186 17.72 -18.09 17.11
CA GLU A 186 16.34 -18.14 17.55
C GLU A 186 15.56 -19.36 17.05
N GLY A 187 16.20 -20.23 16.24
CA GLY A 187 15.63 -21.48 15.76
C GLY A 187 14.97 -21.38 14.39
N PHE A 188 15.16 -20.29 13.66
CA PHE A 188 14.65 -20.14 12.29
C PHE A 188 15.72 -20.53 11.27
N GLU A 189 15.49 -21.59 10.51
CA GLU A 189 16.41 -22.05 9.44
C GLU A 189 16.18 -21.29 8.12
N THR A 190 14.94 -20.84 7.87
CA THR A 190 14.55 -20.10 6.68
C THR A 190 13.73 -18.88 7.05
N VAL A 191 13.55 -17.97 6.12
CA VAL A 191 12.71 -16.77 6.29
C VAL A 191 11.26 -16.95 5.84
N ASP A 192 10.94 -18.06 5.17
CA ASP A 192 9.67 -18.28 4.46
C ASP A 192 8.45 -18.26 5.40
N ASP A 193 8.61 -18.72 6.65
CA ASP A 193 7.56 -18.77 7.66
C ASP A 193 7.44 -17.45 8.46
N ILE A 194 8.28 -16.46 8.16
CA ILE A 194 8.30 -15.18 8.88
C ILE A 194 7.36 -14.19 8.18
N PHE A 195 6.27 -13.83 8.89
CA PHE A 195 5.36 -12.78 8.44
C PHE A 195 6.03 -11.41 8.46
N ILE A 196 6.65 -11.05 9.60
CA ILE A 196 7.39 -9.80 9.78
C ILE A 196 8.53 -9.99 10.78
N ALA A 197 9.69 -9.37 10.51
CA ALA A 197 10.75 -9.25 11.50
C ALA A 197 11.22 -7.80 11.59
N GLU A 198 11.34 -7.29 12.81
CA GLU A 198 11.78 -5.94 13.12
C GLU A 198 13.10 -5.97 13.89
N TYR A 199 13.94 -4.94 13.65
CA TYR A 199 15.18 -4.77 14.38
C TYR A 199 15.11 -3.51 15.24
N ASP A 200 15.37 -3.67 16.52
CA ASP A 200 15.49 -2.54 17.46
C ASP A 200 16.60 -2.81 18.48
N LYS A 201 17.55 -1.86 18.61
CA LYS A 201 18.60 -1.83 19.62
C LYS A 201 19.40 -3.13 19.81
N GLY A 202 19.60 -3.88 18.75
CA GLY A 202 20.39 -5.13 18.78
C GLY A 202 19.55 -6.41 18.84
N GLU A 203 18.25 -6.31 19.04
CA GLU A 203 17.31 -7.44 19.09
C GLU A 203 16.49 -7.53 17.82
N ILE A 204 16.16 -8.76 17.41
CA ILE A 204 15.26 -9.04 16.29
C ILE A 204 13.96 -9.58 16.89
N ASN A 205 12.84 -8.89 16.63
CA ASN A 205 11.52 -9.36 16.99
C ASN A 205 10.90 -10.04 15.78
N VAL A 206 10.58 -11.33 15.89
CA VAL A 206 10.03 -12.14 14.80
C VAL A 206 8.57 -12.48 15.08
N VAL A 207 7.73 -12.29 14.07
CA VAL A 207 6.33 -12.76 14.04
C VAL A 207 6.18 -13.70 12.85
N THR A 208 5.70 -14.91 13.09
CA THR A 208 5.43 -15.94 12.07
C THR A 208 3.97 -15.94 11.62
N TYR A 209 3.69 -16.61 10.52
CA TYR A 209 2.32 -16.86 10.03
C TYR A 209 1.51 -17.69 11.01
#